data_0cc3c2bc3b62bfd3caf408a463c26afe
#
_entry.id   0cc3c2bc3b62bfd3caf408a463c26afe
#
_cell.length_a   1.000
_cell.length_b   1.000
_cell.length_c   1.000
_cell.angle_alpha   90.00
_cell.angle_beta   90.00
_cell.angle_gamma   90.00
#
_symmetry.space_group_name_H-M   'P 1'
#
loop_
_entity.id
_entity.type
_entity.pdbx_description
1 polymer ?
#
loop_
_entity_poly.entity_id
_entity_poly.type
_entity_poly.pdbx_seq_one_letter_code
_entity_poly.pdbx_strand_id
1 'polypeptide(L)'
;DAVNSIQYPARRQEFLGPFKMGGLDGFPFTGLTGMAAFASHVPDEGGVFIYYGPHIGITKSGAIGEIHRFGQTNNTGCCGAAKGALRKLMNQEITPDKITEMDYQMNTIEQILFQKKERILTSEIPLYEATEVIYEAIDQRINELVAATKYNCKYVILMGAILINSDSDMGSFTTAKRFDVINL
;
A
#
# COMPACT_ATOMS: atom_id res chain seq x y z
N ASP A 1 0.03 2.88 -11.02
CA ASP A 1 1.31 2.19 -10.84
C ASP A 1 2.48 3.18 -10.74
N ALA A 2 2.56 3.90 -9.62
CA ALA A 2 3.63 4.88 -9.38
C ALA A 2 5.03 4.23 -9.45
N VAL A 3 5.15 2.97 -9.09
CA VAL A 3 6.42 2.24 -9.14
C VAL A 3 6.88 1.99 -10.59
N ASN A 4 5.97 1.78 -11.52
CA ASN A 4 6.31 1.59 -12.93
C ASN A 4 6.64 2.91 -13.65
N SER A 5 6.33 4.05 -13.05
CA SER A 5 6.64 5.37 -13.59
C SER A 5 7.99 5.93 -13.13
N ILE A 6 8.69 5.24 -12.24
CA ILE A 6 10.07 5.58 -11.91
C ILE A 6 10.91 5.29 -13.14
N GLN A 7 11.11 6.30 -13.96
CA GLN A 7 12.05 6.22 -15.06
C GLN A 7 13.45 6.03 -14.47
N TYR A 8 14.14 5.01 -14.94
CA TYR A 8 15.52 4.79 -14.55
C TYR A 8 16.33 6.04 -14.81
N PRO A 9 17.01 6.61 -13.81
CA PRO A 9 17.92 7.69 -14.06
C PRO A 9 18.97 7.21 -15.08
N ALA A 10 19.48 8.13 -15.90
CA ALA A 10 20.45 7.81 -16.94
C ALA A 10 21.74 7.12 -16.43
N ARG A 11 21.96 7.11 -15.12
CA ARG A 11 23.04 6.38 -14.43
C ARG A 11 22.58 4.97 -14.04
N ARG A 12 22.46 4.11 -15.02
CA ARG A 12 22.08 2.69 -14.83
C ARG A 12 22.99 1.90 -13.87
N GLN A 13 24.15 2.41 -13.53
CA GLN A 13 25.14 1.72 -12.70
C GLN A 13 24.85 1.81 -11.19
N GLU A 14 23.99 2.71 -10.77
CA GLU A 14 23.68 2.96 -9.35
C GLU A 14 22.34 2.36 -8.92
N PHE A 15 21.53 1.87 -9.87
CA PHE A 15 20.18 1.37 -9.58
C PHE A 15 19.88 0.07 -10.33
N LEU A 16 19.67 -1.01 -9.61
CA LEU A 16 19.36 -2.32 -10.21
C LEU A 16 17.93 -2.43 -10.74
N GLY A 17 17.08 -1.52 -10.34
CA GLY A 17 15.70 -1.44 -10.77
C GLY A 17 14.68 -1.78 -9.69
N PRO A 18 13.42 -1.38 -9.89
CA PRO A 18 12.36 -1.67 -8.95
C PRO A 18 11.83 -3.08 -9.13
N PHE A 19 11.58 -3.76 -8.00
CA PHE A 19 10.83 -4.99 -7.93
C PHE A 19 9.49 -4.69 -7.27
N LYS A 20 8.40 -5.10 -7.90
CA LYS A 20 7.07 -5.01 -7.29
C LYS A 20 6.76 -6.34 -6.59
N MET A 21 6.73 -6.34 -5.27
CA MET A 21 6.45 -7.53 -4.46
C MET A 21 5.01 -7.66 -3.99
N GLY A 22 4.18 -6.84 -4.46
CA GLY A 22 2.76 -6.80 -4.20
C GLY A 22 2.23 -5.52 -4.77
N GLY A 23 0.99 -5.46 -5.04
CA GLY A 23 0.29 -4.25 -5.34
C GLY A 23 -0.75 -4.04 -4.29
N LEU A 24 -1.69 -3.18 -4.58
CA LEU A 24 -2.87 -3.05 -3.74
C LEU A 24 -3.55 -4.40 -3.52
N ASP A 25 -3.65 -5.19 -4.58
CA ASP A 25 -4.27 -6.51 -4.58
C ASP A 25 -3.31 -7.63 -4.13
N GLY A 26 -2.03 -7.33 -3.99
CA GLY A 26 -0.98 -8.30 -3.65
C GLY A 26 -0.50 -8.24 -2.21
N PHE A 27 -0.85 -7.22 -1.45
CA PHE A 27 -0.39 -7.02 -0.09
C PHE A 27 -0.50 -8.28 0.81
N PRO A 28 -1.64 -8.98 0.88
CA PRO A 28 -1.76 -10.15 1.76
C PRO A 28 -0.85 -11.31 1.37
N PHE A 29 -0.37 -11.36 0.13
CA PHE A 29 0.50 -12.43 -0.37
C PHE A 29 1.99 -12.11 -0.26
N THR A 30 2.36 -10.88 0.06
CA THR A 30 3.76 -10.55 0.30
C THR A 30 4.29 -11.36 1.47
N GLY A 31 5.24 -12.23 1.23
CA GLY A 31 5.77 -13.18 2.19
C GLY A 31 7.29 -13.23 2.22
N LEU A 32 7.83 -14.04 3.14
CA LEU A 32 9.27 -14.19 3.37
C LEU A 32 10.03 -14.63 2.13
N THR A 33 9.48 -15.55 1.33
CA THR A 33 10.10 -16.02 0.10
C THR A 33 10.30 -14.91 -0.91
N GLY A 34 9.29 -14.06 -1.11
CA GLY A 34 9.39 -12.89 -1.99
C GLY A 34 10.41 -11.88 -1.49
N MET A 35 10.43 -11.61 -0.19
CA MET A 35 11.40 -10.70 0.42
C MET A 35 12.83 -11.24 0.34
N ALA A 36 13.03 -12.53 0.60
CA ALA A 36 14.33 -13.19 0.50
C ALA A 36 14.84 -13.22 -0.95
N ALA A 37 13.97 -13.53 -1.90
CA ALA A 37 14.31 -13.49 -3.32
C ALA A 37 14.76 -12.09 -3.75
N PHE A 38 14.07 -11.05 -3.30
CA PHE A 38 14.45 -9.67 -3.54
C PHE A 38 15.81 -9.34 -2.89
N ALA A 39 15.97 -9.66 -1.62
CA ALA A 39 17.20 -9.39 -0.86
C ALA A 39 18.44 -10.02 -1.48
N SER A 40 18.30 -11.20 -2.12
CA SER A 40 19.41 -11.91 -2.79
C SER A 40 19.92 -11.21 -4.05
N HIS A 41 19.18 -10.26 -4.60
CA HIS A 41 19.57 -9.50 -5.80
C HIS A 41 20.25 -8.17 -5.47
N VAL A 42 20.40 -7.85 -4.20
CA VAL A 42 21.02 -6.59 -3.77
C VAL A 42 22.52 -6.77 -3.65
N PRO A 43 23.34 -5.85 -4.22
CA PRO A 43 24.80 -5.90 -4.07
C PRO A 43 25.21 -5.75 -2.60
N ASP A 44 26.28 -6.43 -2.18
CA ASP A 44 26.82 -6.41 -0.82
C ASP A 44 27.15 -4.99 -0.33
N GLU A 45 27.61 -4.13 -1.23
CA GLU A 45 27.96 -2.73 -0.95
C GLU A 45 26.79 -1.76 -1.13
N GLY A 46 25.61 -2.28 -1.51
CA GLY A 46 24.43 -1.49 -1.81
C GLY A 46 23.46 -1.32 -0.65
N GLY A 47 22.26 -0.89 -1.01
CA GLY A 47 21.13 -0.77 -0.12
C GLY A 47 19.82 -1.11 -0.79
N VAL A 48 18.83 -1.42 0.02
CA VAL A 48 17.45 -1.65 -0.39
C VAL A 48 16.61 -0.46 -0.01
N PHE A 49 15.85 0.06 -0.95
CA PHE A 49 14.81 1.06 -0.68
C PHE A 49 13.43 0.39 -0.84
N ILE A 50 12.69 0.30 0.25
CA ILE A 50 11.35 -0.27 0.29
C ILE A 50 10.34 0.86 0.47
N TYR A 51 9.58 1.13 -0.60
CA TYR A 51 8.45 2.05 -0.58
C TYR A 51 7.15 1.25 -0.49
N TYR A 52 6.29 1.58 0.45
CA TYR A 52 5.07 0.83 0.71
C TYR A 52 3.94 1.71 1.24
N GLY A 53 2.73 1.24 1.04
CA GLY A 53 1.52 1.82 1.60
C GLY A 53 0.30 1.69 0.70
N PRO A 54 -0.88 2.03 1.20
CA PRO A 54 -2.11 2.06 0.44
C PRO A 54 -2.20 3.35 -0.37
N HIS A 55 -3.28 3.43 -1.15
CA HIS A 55 -3.63 4.66 -1.85
C HIS A 55 -5.10 5.05 -1.62
N ILE A 56 -5.40 6.32 -1.81
CA ILE A 56 -6.76 6.88 -1.79
C ILE A 56 -6.90 7.90 -2.92
N GLY A 57 -8.11 8.01 -3.47
CA GLY A 57 -8.42 9.05 -4.45
C GLY A 57 -8.97 10.30 -3.78
N ILE A 58 -8.59 11.48 -4.30
CA ILE A 58 -9.19 12.75 -3.94
C ILE A 58 -9.35 13.56 -5.23
N THR A 59 -10.60 13.84 -5.60
CA THR A 59 -10.88 14.65 -6.79
C THR A 59 -10.46 16.11 -6.59
N LYS A 60 -10.35 16.84 -7.67
CA LYS A 60 -10.11 18.29 -7.66
C LYS A 60 -11.17 19.08 -6.87
N SER A 61 -12.40 18.55 -6.81
CA SER A 61 -13.49 19.12 -6.01
C SER A 61 -13.46 18.71 -4.54
N GLY A 62 -12.50 17.87 -4.12
CA GLY A 62 -12.36 17.40 -2.74
C GLY A 62 -13.18 16.15 -2.40
N ALA A 63 -13.81 15.48 -3.38
CA ALA A 63 -14.48 14.21 -3.13
C ALA A 63 -13.47 13.10 -2.83
N ILE A 64 -13.63 12.42 -1.69
CA ILE A 64 -12.71 11.41 -1.18
C ILE A 64 -13.15 10.02 -1.64
N GLY A 65 -12.18 9.20 -2.04
CA GLY A 65 -12.40 7.85 -2.52
C GLY A 65 -12.77 7.77 -3.99
N GLU A 66 -12.61 8.84 -4.74
CA GLU A 66 -12.92 8.92 -6.17
C GLU A 66 -11.86 9.72 -6.91
N ILE A 67 -11.74 9.47 -8.20
CA ILE A 67 -10.96 10.27 -9.15
C ILE A 67 -11.64 10.32 -10.49
N HIS A 68 -11.40 11.38 -11.24
CA HIS A 68 -11.74 11.47 -12.66
C HIS A 68 -10.58 10.95 -13.50
N ARG A 69 -10.81 9.90 -14.28
CA ARG A 69 -9.79 9.34 -15.18
C ARG A 69 -10.01 9.83 -16.59
N PHE A 70 -8.91 10.02 -17.30
CA PHE A 70 -8.96 10.40 -18.71
C PHE A 70 -9.79 9.39 -19.53
N GLY A 71 -10.67 9.91 -20.38
CA GLY A 71 -11.56 9.10 -21.22
C GLY A 71 -12.79 8.52 -20.51
N GLN A 72 -13.02 8.84 -19.23
CA GLN A 72 -14.23 8.46 -18.50
C GLN A 72 -15.17 9.65 -18.34
N THR A 73 -16.47 9.39 -18.42
CA THR A 73 -17.51 10.42 -18.25
C THR A 73 -17.76 10.72 -16.77
N ASN A 74 -17.63 9.72 -15.90
CA ASN A 74 -17.91 9.83 -14.47
C ASN A 74 -16.68 9.53 -13.63
N ASN A 75 -16.67 10.03 -12.41
CA ASN A 75 -15.68 9.66 -11.42
C ASN A 75 -15.75 8.16 -11.11
N THR A 76 -14.62 7.59 -10.79
CA THR A 76 -14.51 6.16 -10.45
C THR A 76 -13.84 5.98 -9.08
N GLY A 77 -14.19 4.88 -8.41
CA GLY A 77 -13.64 4.56 -7.10
C GLY A 77 -12.10 4.43 -7.10
N CYS A 78 -11.49 4.98 -6.06
CA CYS A 78 -10.05 4.91 -5.78
C CYS A 78 -9.79 5.08 -4.27
N CYS A 79 -9.39 4.10 -3.50
CA CYS A 79 -9.18 2.69 -3.81
C CYS A 79 -10.50 1.90 -3.81
N GLY A 80 -10.74 1.11 -4.83
CA GLY A 80 -11.97 0.30 -4.93
C GLY A 80 -12.08 -0.76 -3.84
N ALA A 81 -10.97 -1.42 -3.48
CA ALA A 81 -10.93 -2.44 -2.44
C ALA A 81 -11.24 -1.86 -1.06
N ALA A 82 -10.58 -0.75 -0.67
CA ALA A 82 -10.84 -0.07 0.60
C ALA A 82 -12.30 0.43 0.69
N LYS A 83 -12.82 1.02 -0.39
CA LYS A 83 -14.21 1.49 -0.46
C LYS A 83 -15.22 0.33 -0.36
N GLY A 84 -14.93 -0.80 -1.00
CA GLY A 84 -15.74 -2.01 -0.93
C GLY A 84 -15.78 -2.62 0.47
N ALA A 85 -14.62 -2.77 1.11
CA ALA A 85 -14.50 -3.28 2.48
C ALA A 85 -15.19 -2.36 3.50
N LEU A 86 -14.99 -1.04 3.38
CA LEU A 86 -15.67 -0.06 4.24
C LEU A 86 -17.19 -0.14 4.10
N ARG A 87 -17.71 -0.26 2.87
CA ARG A 87 -19.15 -0.43 2.65
C ARG A 87 -19.69 -1.65 3.37
N LYS A 88 -19.02 -2.79 3.25
CA LYS A 88 -19.40 -4.01 3.98
C LYS A 88 -19.35 -3.83 5.50
N LEU A 89 -18.33 -3.11 6.00
CA LEU A 89 -18.21 -2.78 7.41
C LEU A 89 -19.41 -1.95 7.90
N MET A 90 -19.76 -0.89 7.18
CA MET A 90 -20.90 0.00 7.51
C MET A 90 -22.24 -0.74 7.46
N ASN A 91 -22.40 -1.67 6.53
CA ASN A 91 -23.60 -2.49 6.37
C ASN A 91 -23.62 -3.71 7.31
N GLN A 92 -22.61 -3.91 8.15
CA GLN A 92 -22.47 -5.07 9.04
C GLN A 92 -22.47 -6.42 8.28
N GLU A 93 -21.93 -6.42 7.05
CA GLU A 93 -21.88 -7.60 6.17
C GLU A 93 -20.58 -8.43 6.36
N ILE A 94 -19.64 -7.95 7.19
CA ILE A 94 -18.40 -8.67 7.46
C ILE A 94 -18.65 -9.74 8.51
N THR A 95 -18.37 -11.00 8.15
CA THR A 95 -18.37 -12.11 9.09
C THR A 95 -17.00 -12.19 9.76
N PRO A 96 -16.91 -12.09 11.10
CA PRO A 96 -15.64 -12.21 11.82
C PRO A 96 -14.93 -13.53 11.52
N ASP A 97 -13.61 -13.46 11.43
CA ASP A 97 -12.69 -14.59 11.22
C ASP A 97 -12.95 -15.45 9.96
N LYS A 98 -13.80 -14.96 9.07
CA LYS A 98 -14.07 -15.64 7.80
C LYS A 98 -13.12 -15.16 6.71
N ILE A 99 -12.19 -16.05 6.32
CA ILE A 99 -11.32 -15.86 5.17
C ILE A 99 -11.51 -17.07 4.24
N THR A 100 -11.80 -16.82 2.98
CA THR A 100 -12.00 -17.85 1.95
C THR A 100 -10.88 -17.83 0.94
N GLU A 101 -10.57 -18.98 0.33
CA GLU A 101 -9.59 -19.06 -0.74
C GLU A 101 -10.04 -18.29 -2.00
N MET A 102 -11.34 -18.22 -2.25
CA MET A 102 -11.91 -17.52 -3.40
C MET A 102 -11.73 -16.02 -3.36
N ASP A 103 -11.69 -15.43 -2.16
CA ASP A 103 -11.60 -13.98 -2.00
C ASP A 103 -10.67 -13.59 -0.82
N TYR A 104 -9.55 -14.28 -0.77
CA TYR A 104 -8.58 -14.14 0.33
C TYR A 104 -8.16 -12.68 0.55
N GLN A 105 -7.86 -11.95 -0.52
CA GLN A 105 -7.38 -10.57 -0.44
C GLN A 105 -8.44 -9.65 0.17
N MET A 106 -9.66 -9.68 -0.35
CA MET A 106 -10.75 -8.85 0.16
C MET A 106 -11.11 -9.22 1.59
N ASN A 107 -11.23 -10.51 1.89
CA ASN A 107 -11.55 -10.94 3.25
C ASN A 107 -10.48 -10.52 4.24
N THR A 108 -9.20 -10.56 3.87
CA THR A 108 -8.12 -10.07 4.73
C THR A 108 -8.27 -8.57 5.02
N ILE A 109 -8.53 -7.75 4.00
CA ILE A 109 -8.78 -6.31 4.19
C ILE A 109 -10.02 -6.09 5.06
N GLU A 110 -11.10 -6.83 4.84
CA GLU A 110 -12.32 -6.77 5.63
C GLU A 110 -12.07 -7.07 7.12
N GLN A 111 -11.28 -8.11 7.43
CA GLN A 111 -10.92 -8.45 8.80
C GLN A 111 -10.07 -7.35 9.45
N ILE A 112 -9.11 -6.78 8.73
CA ILE A 112 -8.31 -5.65 9.21
C ILE A 112 -9.20 -4.48 9.60
N LEU A 113 -10.14 -4.10 8.75
CA LEU A 113 -11.07 -3.01 9.05
C LEU A 113 -12.03 -3.36 10.19
N PHE A 114 -12.51 -4.60 10.24
CA PHE A 114 -13.43 -5.06 11.30
C PHE A 114 -12.79 -4.96 12.68
N GLN A 115 -11.52 -5.31 12.83
CA GLN A 115 -10.80 -5.19 14.11
C GLN A 115 -10.69 -3.74 14.61
N LYS A 116 -10.81 -2.77 13.74
CA LYS A 116 -10.73 -1.33 14.05
C LYS A 116 -12.05 -0.58 13.79
N LYS A 117 -13.17 -1.31 13.74
CA LYS A 117 -14.48 -0.79 13.32
C LYS A 117 -14.91 0.46 14.08
N GLU A 118 -14.72 0.52 15.38
CA GLU A 118 -15.15 1.66 16.20
C GLU A 118 -14.40 2.93 15.79
N ARG A 119 -13.07 2.84 15.66
CA ARG A 119 -12.22 3.94 15.23
C ARG A 119 -12.63 4.46 13.85
N ILE A 120 -12.91 3.55 12.90
CA ILE A 120 -13.29 3.89 11.54
C ILE A 120 -14.68 4.55 11.50
N LEU A 121 -15.66 3.94 12.16
CA LEU A 121 -17.05 4.39 12.09
C LEU A 121 -17.31 5.70 12.85
N THR A 122 -16.46 6.07 13.80
CA THR A 122 -16.56 7.34 14.55
C THR A 122 -15.73 8.46 13.93
N SER A 123 -14.93 8.17 12.89
CA SER A 123 -14.12 9.16 12.18
C SER A 123 -15.00 10.12 11.37
N GLU A 124 -14.59 11.39 11.28
CA GLU A 124 -15.20 12.37 10.37
C GLU A 124 -15.08 11.98 8.91
N ILE A 125 -14.02 11.23 8.55
CA ILE A 125 -13.75 10.76 7.19
C ILE A 125 -13.47 9.25 7.23
N PRO A 126 -14.50 8.40 7.33
CA PRO A 126 -14.33 6.96 7.53
C PRO A 126 -13.46 6.27 6.48
N LEU A 127 -13.50 6.71 5.21
CA LEU A 127 -12.68 6.10 4.15
C LEU A 127 -11.19 6.46 4.30
N TYR A 128 -10.88 7.67 4.73
CA TYR A 128 -9.50 8.04 5.02
C TYR A 128 -8.98 7.25 6.23
N GLU A 129 -9.79 7.14 7.27
CA GLU A 129 -9.46 6.35 8.46
C GLU A 129 -9.26 4.86 8.14
N ALA A 130 -10.12 4.29 7.28
CA ALA A 130 -9.92 2.92 6.78
C ALA A 130 -8.60 2.78 6.02
N THR A 131 -8.19 3.80 5.26
CA THR A 131 -6.90 3.82 4.56
C THR A 131 -5.73 3.89 5.53
N GLU A 132 -5.85 4.66 6.62
CA GLU A 132 -4.85 4.69 7.72
C GLU A 132 -4.72 3.32 8.39
N VAL A 133 -5.83 2.67 8.68
CA VAL A 133 -5.84 1.31 9.27
C VAL A 133 -5.17 0.29 8.33
N ILE A 134 -5.42 0.38 7.03
CA ILE A 134 -4.73 -0.46 6.04
C ILE A 134 -3.23 -0.14 6.01
N TYR A 135 -2.85 1.14 6.09
CA TYR A 135 -1.45 1.54 6.19
C TYR A 135 -0.77 0.90 7.40
N GLU A 136 -1.35 0.98 8.59
CA GLU A 136 -0.82 0.39 9.82
C GLU A 136 -0.59 -1.12 9.68
N ALA A 137 -1.54 -1.83 9.06
CA ALA A 137 -1.42 -3.26 8.83
C ALA A 137 -0.28 -3.60 7.84
N ILE A 138 -0.11 -2.80 6.78
CA ILE A 138 1.00 -2.95 5.83
C ILE A 138 2.33 -2.65 6.53
N ASP A 139 2.41 -1.57 7.31
CA ASP A 139 3.64 -1.19 8.03
C ASP A 139 4.07 -2.29 9.01
N GLN A 140 3.14 -2.83 9.77
CA GLN A 140 3.41 -3.96 10.65
C GLN A 140 3.94 -5.16 9.86
N ARG A 141 3.28 -5.51 8.76
CA ARG A 141 3.71 -6.65 7.91
C ARG A 141 5.09 -6.44 7.31
N ILE A 142 5.41 -5.25 6.84
CA ILE A 142 6.74 -4.92 6.32
C ILE A 142 7.80 -5.04 7.40
N ASN A 143 7.53 -4.57 8.62
CA ASN A 143 8.44 -4.72 9.76
C ASN A 143 8.76 -6.20 10.05
N GLU A 144 7.73 -7.04 10.10
CA GLU A 144 7.90 -8.49 10.30
C GLU A 144 8.77 -9.12 9.22
N LEU A 145 8.49 -8.79 7.95
CA LEU A 145 9.23 -9.33 6.81
C LEU A 145 10.68 -8.85 6.77
N VAL A 146 10.91 -7.57 7.03
CA VAL A 146 12.26 -6.99 7.04
C VAL A 146 13.08 -7.60 8.18
N ALA A 147 12.49 -7.72 9.38
CA ALA A 147 13.18 -8.31 10.53
C ALA A 147 13.52 -9.81 10.34
N ALA A 148 12.68 -10.54 9.60
CA ALA A 148 12.87 -11.96 9.34
C ALA A 148 13.74 -12.27 8.11
N THR A 149 14.08 -11.26 7.31
CA THR A 149 14.86 -11.43 6.08
C THR A 149 16.35 -11.20 6.32
N LYS A 150 17.18 -12.04 5.76
CA LYS A 150 18.63 -11.85 5.75
C LYS A 150 19.04 -11.05 4.52
N TYR A 151 19.67 -9.92 4.73
CA TYR A 151 20.21 -9.05 3.69
C TYR A 151 21.74 -9.15 3.65
N ASN A 152 22.31 -9.02 2.47
CA ASN A 152 23.77 -8.91 2.29
C ASN A 152 24.24 -7.47 2.09
N CYS A 153 23.31 -6.53 1.94
CA CYS A 153 23.60 -5.11 1.73
C CYS A 153 23.85 -4.36 3.05
N LYS A 154 24.33 -3.13 2.95
CA LYS A 154 24.66 -2.28 4.11
C LYS A 154 23.45 -1.59 4.74
N TYR A 155 22.43 -1.30 3.95
CA TYR A 155 21.31 -0.49 4.39
C TYR A 155 19.98 -1.05 3.93
N VAL A 156 18.97 -0.95 4.77
CA VAL A 156 17.56 -1.05 4.38
C VAL A 156 16.89 0.29 4.68
N ILE A 157 16.35 0.93 3.68
CA ILE A 157 15.64 2.20 3.80
C ILE A 157 14.15 1.92 3.65
N LEU A 158 13.37 2.29 4.65
CA LEU A 158 11.92 2.12 4.67
C LEU A 158 11.23 3.47 4.48
N MET A 159 10.34 3.56 3.50
CA MET A 159 9.47 4.71 3.32
C MET A 159 8.02 4.24 3.27
N GLY A 160 7.31 4.44 4.37
CA GLY A 160 5.88 4.19 4.49
C GLY A 160 5.08 5.44 4.17
N ALA A 161 4.06 5.32 3.33
CA ALA A 161 3.28 6.47 2.89
C ALA A 161 1.86 6.08 2.47
N ILE A 162 0.96 7.07 2.44
CA ILE A 162 -0.32 6.97 1.74
C ILE A 162 -0.20 7.75 0.43
N LEU A 163 -0.43 7.09 -0.69
CA LEU A 163 -0.45 7.71 -2.00
C LEU A 163 -1.83 8.33 -2.26
N ILE A 164 -1.86 9.62 -2.51
CA ILE A 164 -3.08 10.34 -2.88
C ILE A 164 -3.12 10.47 -4.40
N ASN A 165 -3.98 9.69 -5.03
CA ASN A 165 -4.29 9.82 -6.44
C ASN A 165 -5.28 10.96 -6.64
N SER A 166 -5.05 11.78 -7.65
CA SER A 166 -5.95 12.86 -8.03
C SER A 166 -6.45 12.70 -9.46
N ASP A 167 -7.31 13.61 -9.89
CA ASP A 167 -7.83 13.62 -11.25
C ASP A 167 -6.69 13.62 -12.28
N SER A 168 -6.94 13.10 -13.47
CA SER A 168 -5.90 12.85 -14.49
C SER A 168 -5.15 14.11 -14.96
N ASP A 169 -5.70 15.29 -14.72
CA ASP A 169 -5.07 16.58 -15.02
C ASP A 169 -4.22 17.12 -13.85
N MET A 170 -4.15 16.38 -12.75
CA MET A 170 -3.38 16.70 -11.56
C MET A 170 -2.28 15.67 -11.30
N GLY A 171 -1.26 16.04 -10.56
CA GLY A 171 -0.26 15.10 -10.06
C GLY A 171 -0.78 14.25 -8.91
N SER A 172 -0.13 13.11 -8.65
CA SER A 172 -0.32 12.35 -7.43
C SER A 172 0.52 12.93 -6.30
N PHE A 173 0.03 12.82 -5.08
CA PHE A 173 0.70 13.29 -3.88
C PHE A 173 1.01 12.11 -2.95
N THR A 174 1.96 12.32 -2.06
CA THR A 174 2.34 11.31 -1.07
C THR A 174 2.31 11.94 0.32
N THR A 175 1.58 11.33 1.23
CA THR A 175 1.65 11.67 2.65
C THR A 175 2.61 10.69 3.32
N ALA A 176 3.85 11.13 3.56
CA ALA A 176 4.84 10.32 4.24
C ALA A 176 4.43 10.08 5.70
N LYS A 177 4.47 8.82 6.12
CA LYS A 177 4.15 8.37 7.47
C LYS A 177 5.39 7.91 8.21
N ARG A 178 6.37 7.41 7.47
CA ARG A 178 7.59 6.84 8.01
C ARG A 178 8.75 7.02 7.05
N PHE A 179 9.91 7.26 7.60
CA PHE A 179 11.18 7.19 6.87
C PHE A 179 12.27 6.73 7.82
N ASP A 180 12.76 5.52 7.62
CA ASP A 180 13.81 4.91 8.45
C ASP A 180 14.97 4.42 7.61
N VAL A 181 16.17 4.52 8.17
CA VAL A 181 17.40 3.94 7.63
C VAL A 181 17.94 2.95 8.64
N ILE A 182 17.92 1.68 8.28
CA ILE A 182 18.43 0.58 9.08
C ILE A 182 19.83 0.23 8.57
N ASN A 183 20.85 0.37 9.45
CA ASN A 183 22.20 -0.13 9.17
C ASN A 183 22.26 -1.61 9.57
N LEU A 184 22.76 -2.44 8.68
CA LEU A 184 22.85 -3.90 8.84
C LEU A 184 24.22 -4.34 9.28
#